data_aa5aa94e231d69a0eb8d87ddb3af2b97
#
_entry.id   aa5aa94e231d69a0eb8d87ddb3af2b97
#
_cell.length_a   1.000
_cell.length_b   1.000
_cell.length_c   1.000
_cell.angle_alpha   90.00
_cell.angle_beta   90.00
_cell.angle_gamma   90.00
#
_symmetry.space_group_name_H-M   'P 1'
#
loop_
_entity.id
_entity.type
_entity.pdbx_description
1 polymer ?
#
loop_
_entity_poly.entity_id
_entity_poly.type
_entity_poly.pdbx_seq_one_letter_code
_entity_poly.pdbx_strand_id
1 'polypeptide(L)'
;MKNEKGFTLIALLIVASIIGLSALIGLKFYTGNQQGKTENNVFQEKAKDTIVQANAETIQSLLQSALAGGDINRDEAVELAQNAGLQNPYNEVTMNTSEWFPEIADSPGEIQVTLLAGTFYIQGYGANGLLPNILTVKK
;
A
#
# COMPACT_ATOMS: atom_id res chain seq x y z
N MET A 1 -34.20 -18.49 -17.74
CA MET A 1 -35.00 -17.40 -17.18
C MET A 1 -34.91 -17.32 -15.66
N LYS A 2 -35.04 -18.43 -14.92
CA LYS A 2 -34.84 -18.42 -13.46
C LYS A 2 -33.45 -18.01 -13.06
N ASN A 3 -32.43 -18.35 -13.90
CA ASN A 3 -31.03 -18.00 -13.63
C ASN A 3 -30.76 -16.51 -13.82
N GLU A 4 -31.47 -15.87 -14.74
CA GLU A 4 -31.32 -14.43 -14.97
C GLU A 4 -31.84 -13.59 -13.80
N LYS A 5 -32.95 -14.00 -13.19
CA LYS A 5 -33.51 -13.31 -12.01
C LYS A 5 -32.61 -13.46 -10.79
N GLY A 6 -32.04 -14.65 -10.58
CA GLY A 6 -31.08 -14.89 -9.50
C GLY A 6 -29.80 -14.11 -9.69
N PHE A 7 -29.29 -14.03 -10.92
CA PHE A 7 -28.10 -13.27 -11.26
C PHE A 7 -28.31 -11.76 -11.03
N THR A 8 -29.49 -11.25 -11.39
CA THR A 8 -29.84 -9.83 -11.21
C THR A 8 -29.93 -9.48 -9.72
N LEU A 9 -30.48 -10.37 -8.89
CA LEU A 9 -30.57 -10.16 -7.45
C LEU A 9 -29.17 -10.09 -6.79
N ILE A 10 -28.26 -10.99 -7.18
CA ILE A 10 -26.89 -10.97 -6.68
C ILE A 10 -26.17 -9.70 -7.12
N ALA A 11 -26.32 -9.31 -8.38
CA ALA A 11 -25.74 -8.08 -8.93
C ALA A 11 -26.30 -6.85 -8.19
N LEU A 12 -27.59 -6.82 -7.89
CA LEU A 12 -28.21 -5.74 -7.15
C LEU A 12 -27.68 -5.65 -5.71
N LEU A 13 -27.48 -6.79 -5.05
CA LEU A 13 -26.92 -6.86 -3.71
C LEU A 13 -25.48 -6.34 -3.68
N ILE A 14 -24.67 -6.70 -4.66
CA ILE A 14 -23.29 -6.22 -4.78
C ILE A 14 -23.26 -4.72 -4.99
N VAL A 15 -24.08 -4.20 -5.90
CA VAL A 15 -24.18 -2.75 -6.17
C VAL A 15 -24.66 -2.00 -4.93
N ALA A 16 -25.66 -2.52 -4.22
CA ALA A 16 -26.16 -1.92 -2.98
C ALA A 16 -25.08 -1.87 -1.90
N SER A 17 -24.26 -2.92 -1.79
CA SER A 17 -23.15 -2.97 -0.84
C SER A 17 -22.08 -1.93 -1.16
N ILE A 18 -21.73 -1.75 -2.43
CA ILE A 18 -20.76 -0.75 -2.88
C ILE A 18 -21.27 0.66 -2.61
N ILE A 19 -22.54 0.92 -2.93
CA ILE A 19 -23.17 2.23 -2.69
C ILE A 19 -23.22 2.53 -1.18
N GLY A 20 -23.56 1.54 -0.37
CA GLY A 20 -23.61 1.68 1.08
C GLY A 20 -22.25 2.03 1.67
N LEU A 21 -21.19 1.36 1.24
CA LEU A 21 -19.82 1.65 1.66
C LEU A 21 -19.39 3.04 1.21
N SER A 22 -19.69 3.42 -0.03
CA SER A 22 -19.37 4.75 -0.57
C SER A 22 -20.09 5.84 0.21
N ALA A 23 -21.35 5.64 0.58
CA ALA A 23 -22.12 6.60 1.36
C ALA A 23 -21.53 6.77 2.77
N LEU A 24 -21.09 5.71 3.42
CA LEU A 24 -20.45 5.78 4.73
C LEU A 24 -19.12 6.55 4.67
N ILE A 25 -18.32 6.30 3.66
CA ILE A 25 -17.07 7.04 3.44
C ILE A 25 -17.36 8.51 3.14
N GLY A 26 -18.36 8.79 2.30
CA GLY A 26 -18.78 10.14 1.97
C GLY A 26 -19.29 10.91 3.18
N LEU A 27 -20.06 10.27 4.07
CA LEU A 27 -20.53 10.88 5.30
C LEU A 27 -19.39 11.23 6.25
N LYS A 28 -18.43 10.34 6.42
CA LYS A 28 -17.23 10.61 7.22
C LYS A 28 -16.41 11.75 6.62
N PHE A 29 -16.29 11.81 5.31
CA PHE A 29 -15.59 12.85 4.60
C PHE A 29 -16.28 14.21 4.80
N TYR A 30 -17.59 14.23 4.67
CA TYR A 30 -18.40 15.44 4.85
C TYR A 30 -18.34 15.95 6.28
N THR A 31 -18.45 15.06 7.27
CA THR A 31 -18.37 15.41 8.68
C THR A 31 -16.98 15.93 9.04
N GLY A 32 -15.92 15.32 8.48
CA GLY A 32 -14.54 15.78 8.66
C GLY A 32 -14.33 17.18 8.12
N ASN A 33 -14.90 17.50 6.96
CA ASN A 33 -14.82 18.84 6.37
C ASN A 33 -15.49 19.91 7.22
N GLN A 34 -16.54 19.56 7.95
CA GLN A 34 -17.26 20.49 8.81
C GLN A 34 -16.56 20.76 10.13
N GLN A 35 -15.71 19.86 10.58
CA GLN A 35 -15.05 19.96 11.89
C GLN A 35 -13.68 20.64 11.85
N GLY A 36 -13.18 21.01 10.66
CA GLY A 36 -11.97 21.78 10.50
C GLY A 36 -10.89 21.10 9.68
N LYS A 37 -9.91 21.91 9.27
CA LYS A 37 -8.82 21.49 8.37
C LYS A 37 -7.89 20.41 8.97
N THR A 38 -7.79 20.35 10.30
CA THR A 38 -6.88 19.43 10.99
C THR A 38 -7.29 17.98 10.81
N GLU A 39 -8.58 17.67 10.88
CA GLU A 39 -9.08 16.31 10.69
C GLU A 39 -8.94 15.84 9.24
N ASN A 40 -9.11 16.76 8.28
CA ASN A 40 -8.90 16.47 6.86
C ASN A 40 -7.46 16.07 6.58
N ASN A 41 -6.50 16.80 7.17
CA ASN A 41 -5.08 16.50 7.01
C ASN A 41 -4.73 15.12 7.59
N VAL A 42 -5.25 14.79 8.77
CA VAL A 42 -5.04 13.49 9.40
C VAL A 42 -5.63 12.38 8.55
N PHE A 43 -6.81 12.58 7.97
CA PHE A 43 -7.45 11.60 7.11
C PHE A 43 -6.65 11.37 5.82
N GLN A 44 -6.15 12.44 5.21
CA GLN A 44 -5.31 12.37 4.02
C GLN A 44 -3.99 11.65 4.30
N GLU A 45 -3.37 11.94 5.44
CA GLU A 45 -2.15 11.26 5.87
C GLU A 45 -2.40 9.77 6.07
N LYS A 46 -3.49 9.38 6.71
CA LYS A 46 -3.85 7.97 6.89
C LYS A 46 -4.11 7.28 5.57
N ALA A 47 -4.75 7.96 4.62
CA ALA A 47 -5.01 7.42 3.29
C ALA A 47 -3.69 7.18 2.55
N LYS A 48 -2.75 8.13 2.62
CA LYS A 48 -1.42 8.00 2.02
C LYS A 48 -0.61 6.90 2.69
N ASP A 49 -0.66 6.81 4.02
CA ASP A 49 0.01 5.75 4.77
C ASP A 49 -0.53 4.36 4.37
N THR A 50 -1.83 4.26 4.10
CA THR A 50 -2.44 3.03 3.60
C THR A 50 -1.89 2.66 2.23
N ILE A 51 -1.67 3.64 1.36
CA ILE A 51 -1.04 3.41 0.04
C ILE A 51 0.41 2.95 0.23
N VAL A 52 1.15 3.56 1.13
CA VAL A 52 2.52 3.14 1.45
C VAL A 52 2.53 1.69 1.93
N GLN A 53 1.61 1.32 2.81
CA GLN A 53 1.49 -0.05 3.28
C GLN A 53 1.14 -1.02 2.15
N ALA A 54 0.24 -0.63 1.25
CA ALA A 54 -0.10 -1.43 0.07
C ALA A 54 1.10 -1.60 -0.87
N ASN A 55 1.92 -0.56 -1.03
CA ASN A 55 3.17 -0.64 -1.78
C ASN A 55 4.14 -1.63 -1.14
N ALA A 56 4.26 -1.60 0.18
CA ALA A 56 5.10 -2.54 0.92
C ALA A 56 4.61 -3.98 0.73
N GLU A 57 3.31 -4.21 0.75
CA GLU A 57 2.71 -5.53 0.48
C GLU A 57 2.98 -6.00 -0.94
N THR A 58 2.98 -5.09 -1.90
CA THR A 58 3.35 -5.40 -3.29
C THR A 58 4.80 -5.89 -3.37
N ILE A 59 5.71 -5.20 -2.69
CA ILE A 59 7.12 -5.61 -2.62
C ILE A 59 7.24 -6.99 -1.97
N GLN A 60 6.51 -7.23 -0.89
CA GLN A 60 6.47 -8.53 -0.22
C GLN A 60 6.07 -9.64 -1.20
N SER A 61 5.02 -9.42 -1.97
CA SER A 61 4.54 -10.39 -2.96
C SER A 61 5.57 -10.64 -4.07
N LEU A 62 6.25 -9.58 -4.52
CA LEU A 62 7.31 -9.69 -5.53
C LEU A 62 8.48 -10.52 -5.01
N LEU A 63 8.90 -10.29 -3.78
CA LEU A 63 9.99 -11.06 -3.17
C LEU A 63 9.61 -12.52 -2.96
N GLN A 64 8.39 -12.78 -2.54
CA GLN A 64 7.87 -14.15 -2.41
C GLN A 64 7.88 -14.88 -3.75
N SER A 65 7.44 -14.23 -4.81
CA SER A 65 7.44 -14.79 -6.16
C SER A 65 8.85 -15.04 -6.67
N ALA A 66 9.76 -14.10 -6.43
CA ALA A 66 11.14 -14.22 -6.86
C ALA A 66 11.86 -15.36 -6.12
N LEU A 67 11.62 -15.51 -4.83
CA LEU A 67 12.21 -16.59 -4.03
C LEU A 67 11.66 -17.97 -4.44
N ALA A 68 10.44 -18.04 -4.94
CA ALA A 68 9.88 -19.28 -5.47
C ALA A 68 10.65 -19.75 -6.71
N GLY A 69 11.24 -18.84 -7.48
CA GLY A 69 12.04 -19.13 -8.65
C GLY A 69 13.53 -19.37 -8.37
N GLY A 70 14.00 -19.09 -7.16
CA GLY A 70 15.40 -19.23 -6.76
C GLY A 70 15.77 -18.28 -5.64
N ASP A 71 17.00 -18.40 -5.16
CA ASP A 71 17.49 -17.49 -4.12
C ASP A 71 17.79 -16.11 -4.69
N ILE A 72 17.53 -15.08 -3.90
CA ILE A 72 17.86 -13.70 -4.25
C ILE A 72 18.61 -13.03 -3.09
N ASN A 73 19.53 -12.12 -3.43
CA ASN A 73 20.25 -11.34 -2.44
C ASN A 73 19.54 -9.99 -2.18
N ARG A 74 20.09 -9.20 -1.28
CA ARG A 74 19.53 -7.89 -0.94
C ARG A 74 19.49 -6.93 -2.14
N ASP A 75 20.55 -6.91 -2.93
CA ASP A 75 20.64 -6.02 -4.09
C ASP A 75 19.61 -6.36 -5.15
N GLU A 76 19.38 -7.64 -5.38
CA GLU A 76 18.34 -8.12 -6.28
C GLU A 76 16.93 -7.76 -5.76
N ALA A 77 16.73 -7.85 -4.44
CA ALA A 77 15.45 -7.47 -3.82
C ALA A 77 15.18 -5.97 -3.98
N VAL A 78 16.20 -5.14 -3.77
CA VAL A 78 16.08 -3.69 -3.96
C VAL A 78 15.79 -3.37 -5.44
N GLU A 79 16.45 -4.04 -6.36
CA GLU A 79 16.22 -3.87 -7.79
C GLU A 79 14.80 -4.25 -8.18
N LEU A 80 14.28 -5.37 -7.65
CA LEU A 80 12.90 -5.77 -7.87
C LEU A 80 11.92 -4.70 -7.37
N ALA A 81 12.17 -4.14 -6.20
CA ALA A 81 11.34 -3.07 -5.64
C ALA A 81 11.39 -1.82 -6.51
N GLN A 82 12.56 -1.42 -6.97
CA GLN A 82 12.74 -0.26 -7.84
C GLN A 82 12.04 -0.44 -9.19
N ASN A 83 12.04 -1.65 -9.72
CA ASN A 83 11.43 -1.95 -11.02
C ASN A 83 9.93 -2.24 -10.91
N ALA A 84 9.35 -2.22 -9.72
CA ALA A 84 7.94 -2.48 -9.51
C ALA A 84 7.03 -1.36 -10.03
N GLY A 85 7.57 -0.19 -10.30
CA GLY A 85 6.79 0.95 -10.79
C GLY A 85 5.90 1.58 -9.74
N LEU A 86 6.20 1.36 -8.48
CA LEU A 86 5.43 1.93 -7.37
C LEU A 86 5.69 3.43 -7.26
N GLN A 87 4.69 4.16 -6.82
CA GLN A 87 4.73 5.60 -6.71
C GLN A 87 4.56 6.03 -5.25
N ASN A 88 5.40 6.96 -4.81
CA ASN A 88 5.29 7.55 -3.49
C ASN A 88 4.06 8.47 -3.45
N PRO A 89 3.06 8.21 -2.59
CA PRO A 89 1.84 9.00 -2.56
C PRO A 89 2.02 10.41 -2.00
N TYR A 90 3.15 10.70 -1.35
CA TYR A 90 3.41 12.01 -0.75
C TYR A 90 4.01 13.00 -1.74
N ASN A 91 4.86 12.55 -2.66
CA ASN A 91 5.54 13.43 -3.63
C ASN A 91 5.35 12.99 -5.09
N GLU A 92 4.62 11.91 -5.31
CA GLU A 92 4.33 11.34 -6.64
C GLU A 92 5.57 10.89 -7.42
N VAL A 93 6.71 10.71 -6.71
CA VAL A 93 7.95 10.21 -7.30
C VAL A 93 7.87 8.70 -7.45
N THR A 94 8.27 8.19 -8.61
CA THR A 94 8.32 6.76 -8.89
C THR A 94 9.53 6.12 -8.19
N MET A 95 9.33 4.93 -7.64
CA MET A 95 10.37 4.22 -6.86
C MET A 95 11.64 3.92 -7.68
N ASN A 96 11.54 3.85 -9.00
CA ASN A 96 12.68 3.56 -9.86
C ASN A 96 13.55 4.78 -10.18
N THR A 97 13.25 5.95 -9.59
CA THR A 97 14.07 7.14 -9.80
C THR A 97 15.25 7.16 -8.83
N SER A 98 16.28 7.94 -9.18
CA SER A 98 17.43 8.14 -8.31
C SER A 98 17.12 9.02 -7.08
N GLU A 99 15.92 9.55 -7.00
CA GLU A 99 15.53 10.44 -5.91
C GLU A 99 15.07 9.70 -4.66
N TRP A 100 14.63 8.45 -4.78
CA TRP A 100 14.38 7.64 -3.60
C TRP A 100 14.66 6.17 -3.85
N PHE A 101 15.35 5.60 -2.87
CA PHE A 101 15.76 4.21 -2.89
C PHE A 101 15.02 3.44 -1.81
N PRO A 102 14.61 2.18 -2.08
CA PRO A 102 13.92 1.40 -1.06
C PRO A 102 14.86 0.80 -0.01
N GLU A 103 16.16 1.12 -0.05
CA GLU A 103 17.13 0.59 0.91
C GLU A 103 16.95 1.15 2.31
N ILE A 104 16.85 2.48 2.42
CA ILE A 104 16.69 3.19 3.67
C ILE A 104 15.59 4.23 3.51
N ALA A 105 14.51 4.05 4.24
CA ALA A 105 13.42 5.00 4.23
C ALA A 105 13.69 6.10 5.27
N ASP A 106 13.76 7.33 4.81
CA ASP A 106 13.97 8.50 5.67
C ASP A 106 12.96 9.63 5.41
N SER A 107 12.07 9.44 4.47
CA SER A 107 11.06 10.44 4.09
C SER A 107 9.71 9.77 3.87
N PRO A 108 8.59 10.50 4.09
CA PRO A 108 7.27 9.92 3.91
C PRO A 108 7.05 9.31 2.53
N GLY A 109 6.47 8.13 2.50
CA GLY A 109 6.16 7.39 1.28
C GLY A 109 7.24 6.44 0.81
N GLU A 110 8.43 6.54 1.36
CA GLU A 110 9.52 5.63 1.03
C GLU A 110 9.32 4.28 1.72
N ILE A 111 9.96 3.26 1.18
CA ILE A 111 9.89 1.91 1.74
C ILE A 111 11.30 1.37 1.86
N GLN A 112 11.64 0.86 3.03
CA GLN A 112 12.93 0.22 3.23
C GLN A 112 12.81 -1.30 3.12
N VAL A 113 13.81 -1.89 2.47
CA VAL A 113 13.94 -3.35 2.33
C VAL A 113 15.29 -3.74 2.89
N THR A 114 15.29 -4.54 3.94
CA THR A 114 16.51 -5.01 4.57
C THR A 114 16.53 -6.52 4.63
N LEU A 115 17.73 -7.09 4.64
CA LEU A 115 17.92 -8.53 4.75
C LEU A 115 18.77 -8.81 5.99
N LEU A 116 18.22 -9.59 6.91
CA LEU A 116 18.90 -9.96 8.14
C LEU A 116 18.61 -11.42 8.46
N ALA A 117 19.67 -12.21 8.64
CA ALA A 117 19.58 -13.63 9.02
C ALA A 117 18.64 -14.44 8.13
N GLY A 118 18.66 -14.19 6.82
CA GLY A 118 17.84 -14.92 5.85
C GLY A 118 16.39 -14.49 5.77
N THR A 119 16.03 -13.35 6.38
CA THR A 119 14.68 -12.82 6.33
C THR A 119 14.71 -11.38 5.78
N PHE A 120 13.89 -11.12 4.78
CA PHE A 120 13.68 -9.76 4.30
C PHE A 120 12.65 -9.05 5.18
N TYR A 121 12.97 -7.84 5.56
CA TYR A 121 12.07 -6.96 6.32
C TYR A 121 11.70 -5.77 5.45
N ILE A 122 10.42 -5.55 5.29
CA ILE A 122 9.86 -4.48 4.43
C ILE A 122 9.03 -3.57 5.33
N GLN A 123 9.39 -2.29 5.37
CA GLN A 123 8.71 -1.33 6.22
C GLN A 123 8.57 0.00 5.49
N GLY A 124 7.35 0.53 5.47
CA GLY A 124 7.04 1.81 4.88
C GLY A 124 7.29 2.96 5.85
N TYR A 125 7.50 4.15 5.31
CA TYR A 125 7.63 5.38 6.07
C TYR A 125 6.37 6.22 5.85
N GLY A 126 5.66 6.49 6.93
CA GLY A 126 4.44 7.28 6.90
C GLY A 126 4.68 8.75 7.22
N ALA A 127 3.61 9.49 7.42
CA ALA A 127 3.67 10.93 7.69
C ALA A 127 4.47 11.26 8.96
N ASN A 128 4.42 10.38 9.96
CA ASN A 128 5.02 10.61 11.28
C ASN A 128 6.19 9.69 11.61
N GLY A 129 6.73 8.99 10.63
CA GLY A 129 7.84 8.06 10.81
C GLY A 129 7.54 6.69 10.24
N LEU A 130 8.37 5.71 10.58
CA LEU A 130 8.19 4.35 10.11
C LEU A 130 6.84 3.78 10.55
N LEU A 131 6.16 3.11 9.63
CA LEU A 131 4.87 2.48 9.93
C LEU A 131 5.09 1.26 10.84
N PRO A 132 4.14 0.97 11.75
CA PRO A 132 4.32 -0.12 12.72
C PRO A 132 4.25 -1.52 12.12
N ASN A 133 3.66 -1.66 10.93
CA ASN A 133 3.48 -2.97 10.31
C ASN A 133 4.72 -3.33 9.47
N ILE A 134 5.58 -4.14 10.03
CA ILE A 134 6.77 -4.65 9.34
C ILE A 134 6.39 -5.96 8.65
N LEU A 135 6.57 -6.01 7.33
CA LEU A 135 6.33 -7.21 6.55
C LEU A 135 7.62 -8.02 6.45
N THR A 136 7.49 -9.34 6.43
CA THR A 136 8.63 -10.24 6.35
C THR A 136 8.47 -11.22 5.21
N VAL A 137 9.60 -11.57 4.59
CA VAL A 137 9.69 -12.64 3.61
C VAL A 137 10.90 -13.48 3.99
N LYS A 138 10.64 -14.73 4.34
CA LYS A 138 11.69 -15.65 4.77
C LYS A 138 12.25 -16.39 3.55
N LYS A 139 13.56 -16.41 3.43
CA LYS A 139 14.26 -17.18 2.38
C LYS A 139 14.07 -18.68 2.54
#